data_12b7cff58e94dadda62533a61478aba1
#
_entry.id   12b7cff58e94dadda62533a61478aba1
#
_cell.length_a   1.000
_cell.length_b   1.000
_cell.length_c   1.000
_cell.angle_alpha   90.00
_cell.angle_beta   90.00
_cell.angle_gamma   90.00
#
_symmetry.space_group_name_H-M   'P 1'
#
loop_
_entity.id
_entity.type
_entity.pdbx_description
1 polymer ?
#
loop_
_entity_poly.entity_id
_entity_poly.type
_entity_poly.pdbx_seq_one_letter_code
_entity_poly.pdbx_strand_id
1 'polypeptide(L)'
;MKKGVRKEVLTPGSEALGERIQRIRDKKGITQHELATRVQTTQSAIARIERGEQNMSTEMIARVSSALNTPVITLGNDAINIQIEGRHKLKGEVTIKTSKNGAVALMAASLLNQGKTTLKNMPRIEEVFRLVEVLESIGVIVRWNDSAMEITPPDHIDITHINRASAVRTRSIALLFGPLIHYFKKFSLPHPGGCKLGSRTVKPHLFALERFGVSIVSKEEDYHISRHTLTPNEVVLYESGDTVTENAIMAAARIPGKTVIKFASANYQVQDLCFFLETLGVTIQGIGTTTLTIEGKPDINTDITYAVSEDPIEAMFFLSAAIVTRSAITIRRCPIDFLELELLKLEKMGFKYTILKRYKALNEKTNLVDIKTFPSTLSALEEKIESRPYPGLNIDNLPFFAVIATQAKGQTFIHDWVYEERAIYYKELDKLGAETILADPHRIYITGPTNLIANEVITPPALRP
;
A
#
# COMPACT_ATOMS: atom_id res chain seq x y z
N MET A 1 24.64 49.45 -13.37
CA MET A 1 24.81 48.04 -12.94
C MET A 1 23.43 47.46 -12.64
N LYS A 2 22.85 46.71 -13.59
CA LYS A 2 21.56 46.02 -13.42
C LYS A 2 21.87 44.62 -12.83
N LYS A 3 21.41 44.37 -11.59
CA LYS A 3 21.44 42.99 -11.01
C LYS A 3 20.48 42.10 -11.76
N GLY A 4 21.01 41.09 -12.42
CA GLY A 4 20.20 40.08 -13.10
C GLY A 4 19.41 39.25 -12.08
N VAL A 5 18.10 39.23 -12.27
CA VAL A 5 17.20 38.32 -11.59
C VAL A 5 17.47 36.91 -12.16
N ARG A 6 18.07 36.01 -11.37
CA ARG A 6 18.12 34.58 -11.68
C ARG A 6 16.67 34.07 -11.73
N LYS A 7 16.21 33.67 -12.89
CA LYS A 7 15.03 32.81 -13.02
C LYS A 7 15.43 31.44 -12.48
N GLU A 8 15.01 31.13 -11.26
CA GLU A 8 15.01 29.75 -10.78
C GLU A 8 14.02 28.95 -11.61
N VAL A 9 14.51 27.98 -12.33
CA VAL A 9 13.70 26.96 -13.00
C VAL A 9 13.18 26.06 -11.89
N LEU A 10 11.90 26.25 -11.52
CA LEU A 10 11.23 25.43 -10.52
C LEU A 10 11.02 24.02 -11.09
N THR A 11 11.80 23.05 -10.62
CA THR A 11 11.45 21.63 -10.75
C THR A 11 10.22 21.36 -9.89
N PRO A 12 9.14 20.75 -10.41
CA PRO A 12 7.94 20.47 -9.62
C PRO A 12 8.19 19.27 -8.70
N GLY A 13 8.66 19.53 -7.49
CA GLY A 13 8.80 18.55 -6.41
C GLY A 13 7.94 18.94 -5.20
N SER A 14 7.68 18.02 -4.31
CA SER A 14 6.93 18.25 -3.07
C SER A 14 7.55 19.36 -2.20
N GLU A 15 8.88 19.50 -2.20
CA GLU A 15 9.62 20.57 -1.51
C GLU A 15 9.22 21.95 -2.04
N ALA A 16 9.25 22.15 -3.36
CA ALA A 16 8.89 23.42 -3.98
C ALA A 16 7.42 23.83 -3.71
N LEU A 17 6.53 22.84 -3.63
CA LEU A 17 5.12 23.07 -3.32
C LEU A 17 4.92 23.39 -1.84
N GLY A 18 5.60 22.68 -0.94
CA GLY A 18 5.57 22.92 0.49
C GLY A 18 6.07 24.30 0.85
N GLU A 19 7.22 24.72 0.32
CA GLU A 19 7.77 26.04 0.50
C GLU A 19 6.82 27.15 -0.06
N ARG A 20 6.14 26.88 -1.16
CA ARG A 20 5.16 27.82 -1.71
C ARG A 20 3.96 28.01 -0.77
N ILE A 21 3.44 26.94 -0.19
CA ILE A 21 2.35 26.97 0.79
C ILE A 21 2.79 27.77 2.01
N GLN A 22 3.94 27.47 2.58
CA GLN A 22 4.51 28.18 3.71
C GLN A 22 4.62 29.68 3.43
N ARG A 23 5.20 30.06 2.29
CA ARG A 23 5.36 31.47 1.88
C ARG A 23 4.03 32.20 1.75
N ILE A 24 2.99 31.54 1.19
CA ILE A 24 1.65 32.14 1.07
C ILE A 24 1.02 32.29 2.45
N ARG A 25 1.13 31.28 3.30
CA ARG A 25 0.60 31.27 4.67
C ARG A 25 1.24 32.38 5.51
N ASP A 26 2.58 32.45 5.52
CA ASP A 26 3.33 33.48 6.27
C ASP A 26 3.03 34.90 5.80
N LYS A 27 2.91 35.10 4.47
CA LYS A 27 2.53 36.39 3.89
C LYS A 27 1.13 36.86 4.32
N LYS A 28 0.26 35.90 4.66
CA LYS A 28 -1.11 36.16 5.15
C LYS A 28 -1.21 36.23 6.68
N GLY A 29 -0.11 36.03 7.40
CA GLY A 29 -0.08 36.01 8.85
C GLY A 29 -0.85 34.86 9.51
N ILE A 30 -1.08 33.76 8.77
CA ILE A 30 -1.82 32.59 9.24
C ILE A 30 -0.81 31.62 9.87
N THR A 31 -1.12 31.11 11.09
CA THR A 31 -0.30 30.07 11.73
C THR A 31 -0.53 28.69 11.09
N GLN A 32 0.40 27.77 11.26
CA GLN A 32 0.22 26.38 10.82
C GLN A 32 -1.02 25.72 11.47
N HIS A 33 -1.30 26.06 12.73
CA HIS A 33 -2.46 25.57 13.45
C HIS A 33 -3.77 26.10 12.85
N GLU A 34 -3.85 27.39 12.55
CA GLU A 34 -5.03 27.98 11.90
C GLU A 34 -5.27 27.42 10.50
N LEU A 35 -4.18 27.23 9.71
CA LEU A 35 -4.31 26.60 8.40
C LEU A 35 -4.81 25.15 8.55
N ALA A 36 -4.25 24.39 9.50
CA ALA A 36 -4.66 23.01 9.78
C ALA A 36 -6.16 22.94 10.11
N THR A 37 -6.65 23.84 10.97
CA THR A 37 -8.07 23.92 11.33
C THR A 37 -8.95 24.20 10.10
N ARG A 38 -8.57 25.16 9.26
CA ARG A 38 -9.31 25.53 8.05
C ARG A 38 -9.40 24.40 7.03
N VAL A 39 -8.35 23.58 6.91
CA VAL A 39 -8.30 22.47 5.96
C VAL A 39 -8.66 21.11 6.60
N GLN A 40 -9.12 21.14 7.85
CA GLN A 40 -9.54 19.94 8.61
C GLN A 40 -8.45 18.88 8.66
N THR A 41 -7.25 19.27 9.13
CA THR A 41 -6.10 18.38 9.32
C THR A 41 -5.34 18.75 10.61
N THR A 42 -4.22 18.10 10.89
CA THR A 42 -3.39 18.43 12.05
C THR A 42 -2.31 19.47 11.72
N GLN A 43 -1.85 20.20 12.74
CA GLN A 43 -0.70 21.10 12.58
C GLN A 43 0.54 20.35 12.10
N SER A 44 0.77 19.14 12.60
CA SER A 44 1.91 18.30 12.19
C SER A 44 1.84 17.91 10.71
N ALA A 45 0.63 17.68 10.17
CA ALA A 45 0.45 17.45 8.75
C ALA A 45 0.82 18.68 7.91
N ILE A 46 0.37 19.87 8.32
CA ILE A 46 0.76 21.12 7.65
C ILE A 46 2.26 21.34 7.72
N ALA A 47 2.88 21.10 8.87
CA ALA A 47 4.33 21.22 9.02
C ALA A 47 5.11 20.27 8.09
N ARG A 48 4.65 19.02 7.92
CA ARG A 48 5.24 18.05 6.97
C ARG A 48 5.04 18.49 5.51
N ILE A 49 3.84 18.96 5.18
CA ILE A 49 3.54 19.51 3.84
C ILE A 49 4.49 20.65 3.51
N GLU A 50 4.66 21.60 4.42
CA GLU A 50 5.52 22.78 4.19
C GLU A 50 7.01 22.42 4.06
N ARG A 51 7.46 21.35 4.72
CA ARG A 51 8.84 20.82 4.56
C ARG A 51 9.02 19.93 3.34
N GLY A 52 7.94 19.71 2.54
CA GLY A 52 7.99 18.79 1.39
C GLY A 52 8.09 17.30 1.78
N GLU A 53 7.87 16.96 3.04
CA GLU A 53 7.96 15.61 3.58
C GLU A 53 6.69 14.80 3.36
N GLN A 54 5.65 15.42 2.83
CA GLN A 54 4.36 14.79 2.57
C GLN A 54 3.84 15.16 1.18
N ASN A 55 3.52 14.12 0.39
CA ASN A 55 2.76 14.33 -0.84
C ASN A 55 1.32 14.70 -0.51
N MET A 56 0.78 15.69 -1.22
CA MET A 56 -0.61 16.11 -1.06
C MET A 56 -1.48 15.49 -2.15
N SER A 57 -2.68 15.06 -1.76
CA SER A 57 -3.73 14.76 -2.73
C SER A 57 -4.20 16.07 -3.41
N THR A 58 -4.77 15.95 -4.60
CA THR A 58 -5.38 17.08 -5.30
C THR A 58 -6.45 17.74 -4.46
N GLU A 59 -7.21 16.95 -3.70
CA GLU A 59 -8.21 17.48 -2.78
C GLU A 59 -7.60 18.28 -1.63
N MET A 60 -6.48 17.84 -1.05
CA MET A 60 -5.76 18.60 -0.03
C MET A 60 -5.21 19.90 -0.62
N ILE A 61 -4.65 19.87 -1.83
CA ILE A 61 -4.18 21.05 -2.55
C ILE A 61 -5.34 22.05 -2.76
N ALA A 62 -6.51 21.56 -3.18
CA ALA A 62 -7.70 22.40 -3.38
C ALA A 62 -8.15 23.02 -2.06
N ARG A 63 -8.20 22.27 -0.95
CA ARG A 63 -8.56 22.78 0.38
C ARG A 63 -7.57 23.81 0.89
N VAL A 64 -6.26 23.56 0.75
CA VAL A 64 -5.21 24.52 1.13
C VAL A 64 -5.33 25.79 0.28
N SER A 65 -5.54 25.67 -1.04
CA SER A 65 -5.73 26.79 -1.93
C SER A 65 -6.95 27.63 -1.53
N SER A 66 -8.07 26.97 -1.23
CA SER A 66 -9.29 27.62 -0.75
C SER A 66 -9.09 28.31 0.61
N ALA A 67 -8.49 27.62 1.58
CA ALA A 67 -8.22 28.14 2.92
C ALA A 67 -7.26 29.35 2.90
N LEU A 68 -6.32 29.35 1.96
CA LEU A 68 -5.40 30.47 1.72
C LEU A 68 -5.99 31.52 0.79
N ASN A 69 -7.16 31.31 0.20
CA ASN A 69 -7.74 32.14 -0.83
C ASN A 69 -6.70 32.60 -1.90
N THR A 70 -5.90 31.60 -2.35
CA THR A 70 -4.81 31.81 -3.31
C THR A 70 -4.50 30.49 -3.98
N PRO A 71 -4.45 30.40 -5.32
CA PRO A 71 -4.06 29.17 -6.00
C PRO A 71 -2.65 28.74 -5.58
N VAL A 72 -2.55 27.57 -4.95
CA VAL A 72 -1.25 26.96 -4.58
C VAL A 72 -0.64 26.29 -5.81
N ILE A 73 -1.49 25.63 -6.59
CA ILE A 73 -1.19 25.14 -7.95
C ILE A 73 -2.37 25.58 -8.83
N THR A 74 -2.07 26.04 -10.04
CA THR A 74 -3.10 26.24 -11.06
C THR A 74 -3.24 24.89 -11.78
N LEU A 75 -4.18 24.07 -11.33
CA LEU A 75 -4.61 22.87 -12.03
C LEU A 75 -5.92 23.18 -12.75
N GLY A 76 -6.03 22.80 -14.00
CA GLY A 76 -7.34 22.79 -14.65
C GLY A 76 -8.21 21.72 -14.00
N ASN A 77 -9.40 22.07 -13.54
CA ASN A 77 -10.46 21.21 -13.03
C ASN A 77 -9.99 19.97 -12.23
N ASP A 78 -9.67 20.12 -10.96
CA ASP A 78 -9.53 19.08 -9.92
C ASP A 78 -8.78 17.77 -10.28
N ALA A 79 -8.11 17.69 -11.45
CA ALA A 79 -7.39 16.52 -11.92
C ALA A 79 -5.90 16.83 -12.17
N ILE A 80 -5.02 15.90 -11.80
CA ILE A 80 -3.61 15.92 -12.22
C ILE A 80 -3.55 15.29 -13.61
N ASN A 81 -3.16 16.09 -14.60
CA ASN A 81 -2.87 15.62 -15.94
C ASN A 81 -1.36 15.41 -16.09
N ILE A 82 -0.96 14.22 -16.51
CA ILE A 82 0.44 13.86 -16.77
C ILE A 82 0.61 13.67 -18.26
N GLN A 83 1.51 14.41 -18.87
CA GLN A 83 1.92 14.18 -20.26
C GLN A 83 3.20 13.37 -20.26
N ILE A 84 3.19 12.25 -20.99
CA ILE A 84 4.32 11.34 -21.12
C ILE A 84 4.74 11.30 -22.58
N GLU A 85 6.01 11.64 -22.84
CA GLU A 85 6.63 11.41 -24.15
C GLU A 85 7.03 9.93 -24.25
N GLY A 86 6.29 9.20 -25.09
CA GLY A 86 6.47 7.76 -25.29
C GLY A 86 7.61 7.41 -26.25
N ARG A 87 7.72 6.12 -26.62
CA ARG A 87 8.70 5.56 -27.58
C ARG A 87 10.17 5.66 -27.17
N HIS A 88 10.45 5.89 -25.90
CA HIS A 88 11.81 5.89 -25.36
C HIS A 88 12.16 4.53 -24.75
N LYS A 89 13.41 4.08 -25.00
CA LYS A 89 13.97 2.95 -24.27
C LYS A 89 14.46 3.40 -22.90
N LEU A 90 14.13 2.62 -21.89
CA LEU A 90 14.63 2.83 -20.53
C LEU A 90 16.11 2.41 -20.45
N LYS A 91 16.89 3.10 -19.63
CA LYS A 91 18.32 2.84 -19.40
C LYS A 91 18.66 3.02 -17.92
N GLY A 92 19.69 2.31 -17.47
CA GLY A 92 20.23 2.44 -16.13
C GLY A 92 19.67 1.43 -15.16
N GLU A 93 19.56 1.84 -13.91
CA GLU A 93 19.10 0.99 -12.80
C GLU A 93 18.05 1.67 -11.94
N VAL A 94 17.20 0.86 -11.32
CA VAL A 94 16.20 1.30 -10.36
C VAL A 94 16.27 0.41 -9.13
N THR A 95 16.08 0.99 -7.96
CA THR A 95 16.04 0.28 -6.69
C THR A 95 14.60 0.23 -6.17
N ILE A 96 14.10 -0.98 -5.93
CA ILE A 96 12.76 -1.20 -5.41
C ILE A 96 12.66 -0.64 -3.98
N LYS A 97 11.59 0.09 -3.75
CA LYS A 97 11.26 0.68 -2.45
C LYS A 97 10.51 -0.32 -1.58
N THR A 98 10.28 0.09 -0.35
CA THR A 98 9.56 -0.71 0.63
C THR A 98 8.05 -0.74 0.37
N SER A 99 7.44 -1.84 0.78
CA SER A 99 6.03 -2.10 0.57
C SER A 99 5.13 -1.14 1.35
N LYS A 100 4.17 -0.54 0.63
CA LYS A 100 3.09 0.22 1.23
C LYS A 100 2.25 -0.63 2.18
N ASN A 101 1.86 -1.81 1.74
CA ASN A 101 0.96 -2.67 2.50
C ASN A 101 1.64 -3.20 3.77
N GLY A 102 2.91 -3.63 3.68
CA GLY A 102 3.70 -3.99 4.85
C GLY A 102 3.83 -2.82 5.83
N ALA A 103 4.15 -1.62 5.34
CA ALA A 103 4.32 -0.44 6.19
C ALA A 103 3.08 -0.13 7.04
N VAL A 104 1.87 -0.12 6.45
CA VAL A 104 0.63 0.18 7.20
C VAL A 104 0.26 -0.92 8.19
N ALA A 105 0.53 -2.19 7.87
CA ALA A 105 0.34 -3.30 8.79
C ALA A 105 1.27 -3.19 10.01
N LEU A 106 2.56 -2.88 9.79
CA LEU A 106 3.54 -2.71 10.87
C LEU A 106 3.24 -1.47 11.73
N MET A 107 2.74 -0.38 11.14
CA MET A 107 2.27 0.79 11.91
C MET A 107 1.11 0.42 12.83
N ALA A 108 0.12 -0.35 12.35
CA ALA A 108 -0.96 -0.83 13.20
C ALA A 108 -0.45 -1.77 14.30
N ALA A 109 0.44 -2.71 13.94
CA ALA A 109 1.01 -3.66 14.87
C ALA A 109 1.94 -3.01 15.93
N SER A 110 2.52 -1.83 15.66
CA SER A 110 3.31 -1.10 16.64
C SER A 110 2.53 -0.74 17.90
N LEU A 111 1.19 -0.64 17.81
CA LEU A 111 0.32 -0.45 18.97
C LEU A 111 0.31 -1.63 19.95
N LEU A 112 0.77 -2.81 19.54
CA LEU A 112 0.89 -3.98 20.43
C LEU A 112 2.08 -3.86 21.39
N ASN A 113 3.05 -2.99 21.06
CA ASN A 113 4.26 -2.75 21.84
C ASN A 113 4.11 -1.47 22.64
N GLN A 114 4.33 -1.51 23.94
CA GLN A 114 4.36 -0.32 24.81
C GLN A 114 5.70 0.44 24.75
N GLY A 115 6.77 -0.23 24.30
CA GLY A 115 8.06 0.39 24.04
C GLY A 115 8.09 1.11 22.69
N LYS A 116 9.23 1.74 22.40
CA LYS A 116 9.44 2.46 21.15
C LYS A 116 9.69 1.49 19.99
N THR A 117 8.92 1.63 18.93
CA THR A 117 9.12 0.91 17.67
C THR A 117 9.72 1.84 16.62
N THR A 118 10.89 1.51 16.09
CA THR A 118 11.53 2.21 14.98
C THR A 118 11.40 1.40 13.70
N LEU A 119 10.60 1.86 12.76
CA LEU A 119 10.43 1.27 11.44
C LEU A 119 11.36 1.96 10.44
N LYS A 120 12.32 1.22 9.86
CA LYS A 120 13.24 1.75 8.84
C LYS A 120 12.64 1.67 7.45
N ASN A 121 13.08 2.56 6.57
CA ASN A 121 12.69 2.63 5.16
C ASN A 121 11.17 2.78 4.94
N MET A 122 10.53 3.57 5.77
CA MET A 122 9.09 3.84 5.65
C MET A 122 8.78 4.60 4.37
N PRO A 123 7.81 4.14 3.56
CA PRO A 123 7.43 4.84 2.34
C PRO A 123 6.70 6.15 2.68
N ARG A 124 7.11 7.24 2.03
CA ARG A 124 6.50 8.58 2.22
C ARG A 124 5.35 8.77 1.22
N ILE A 125 4.23 8.14 1.50
CA ILE A 125 3.03 8.13 0.66
C ILE A 125 1.79 8.55 1.45
N GLU A 126 0.76 8.99 0.74
CA GLU A 126 -0.49 9.53 1.32
C GLU A 126 -1.08 8.60 2.39
N GLU A 127 -1.19 7.30 2.12
CA GLU A 127 -1.85 6.36 3.04
C GLU A 127 -1.08 6.22 4.36
N VAL A 128 0.25 6.23 4.32
CA VAL A 128 1.10 6.23 5.52
C VAL A 128 0.88 7.50 6.32
N PHE A 129 0.84 8.67 5.67
CA PHE A 129 0.61 9.93 6.37
C PHE A 129 -0.80 10.02 6.97
N ARG A 130 -1.82 9.48 6.28
CA ARG A 130 -3.18 9.39 6.83
C ARG A 130 -3.22 8.52 8.09
N LEU A 131 -2.52 7.40 8.07
CA LEU A 131 -2.46 6.54 9.25
C LEU A 131 -1.67 7.21 10.39
N VAL A 132 -0.60 7.97 10.09
CA VAL A 132 0.11 8.81 11.08
C VAL A 132 -0.86 9.79 11.72
N GLU A 133 -1.65 10.53 10.92
CA GLU A 133 -2.65 11.48 11.44
C GLU A 133 -3.68 10.81 12.37
N VAL A 134 -4.09 9.59 12.04
CA VAL A 134 -4.97 8.80 12.90
C VAL A 134 -4.28 8.40 14.20
N LEU A 135 -3.06 7.87 14.13
CA LEU A 135 -2.30 7.45 15.31
C LEU A 135 -1.98 8.64 16.24
N GLU A 136 -1.53 9.76 15.70
CA GLU A 136 -1.26 10.97 16.47
C GLU A 136 -2.53 11.51 17.16
N SER A 137 -3.69 11.43 16.50
CA SER A 137 -4.96 11.91 17.05
C SER A 137 -5.45 11.12 18.25
N ILE A 138 -5.02 9.87 18.41
CA ILE A 138 -5.34 9.01 19.57
C ILE A 138 -4.22 8.99 20.62
N GLY A 139 -3.24 9.92 20.50
CA GLY A 139 -2.18 10.14 21.48
C GLY A 139 -0.86 9.41 21.20
N VAL A 140 -0.75 8.67 20.09
CA VAL A 140 0.52 8.00 19.72
C VAL A 140 1.53 9.04 19.26
N ILE A 141 2.76 8.96 19.76
CA ILE A 141 3.86 9.83 19.34
C ILE A 141 4.50 9.22 18.11
N VAL A 142 4.47 9.96 16.99
CA VAL A 142 5.12 9.55 15.75
C VAL A 142 6.18 10.59 15.37
N ARG A 143 7.42 10.13 15.15
CA ARG A 143 8.53 10.99 14.74
C ARG A 143 9.22 10.42 13.52
N TRP A 144 9.45 11.25 12.53
CA TRP A 144 10.27 10.92 11.38
C TRP A 144 11.73 11.28 11.64
N ASN A 145 12.63 10.36 11.31
CA ASN A 145 14.05 10.58 11.26
C ASN A 145 14.55 10.04 9.91
N ASP A 146 14.76 10.92 8.95
CA ASP A 146 14.98 10.60 7.53
C ASP A 146 13.90 9.64 6.98
N SER A 147 14.30 8.43 6.59
CA SER A 147 13.40 7.38 6.11
C SER A 147 12.88 6.46 7.23
N ALA A 148 13.29 6.68 8.46
CA ALA A 148 12.81 5.92 9.61
C ALA A 148 11.64 6.64 10.28
N MET A 149 10.75 5.84 10.87
CA MET A 149 9.61 6.32 11.66
C MET A 149 9.70 5.71 13.06
N GLU A 150 9.74 6.55 14.08
CA GLU A 150 9.63 6.14 15.48
C GLU A 150 8.19 6.27 15.94
N ILE A 151 7.64 5.21 16.50
CA ILE A 151 6.26 5.13 16.99
C ILE A 151 6.31 4.72 18.46
N THR A 152 5.73 5.54 19.32
CA THR A 152 5.63 5.27 20.76
C THR A 152 4.18 5.46 21.20
N PRO A 153 3.46 4.37 21.50
CA PRO A 153 2.11 4.48 22.06
C PRO A 153 2.14 5.14 23.43
N PRO A 154 1.09 5.90 23.79
CA PRO A 154 0.97 6.44 25.14
C PRO A 154 0.52 5.34 26.13
N ASP A 155 0.67 5.57 27.43
CA ASP A 155 0.14 4.68 28.47
C ASP A 155 -1.39 4.47 28.31
N HIS A 156 -2.09 5.51 27.87
CA HIS A 156 -3.54 5.50 27.61
C HIS A 156 -3.83 6.08 26.23
N ILE A 157 -4.38 5.24 25.36
CA ILE A 157 -4.87 5.66 24.03
C ILE A 157 -6.23 6.37 24.21
N ASP A 158 -6.41 7.53 23.60
CA ASP A 158 -7.71 8.24 23.57
C ASP A 158 -8.38 8.09 22.20
N ILE A 159 -9.20 7.07 22.06
CA ILE A 159 -9.93 6.79 20.82
C ILE A 159 -11.05 7.79 20.53
N THR A 160 -11.49 8.60 21.51
CA THR A 160 -12.59 9.56 21.36
C THR A 160 -12.21 10.73 20.45
N HIS A 161 -10.93 11.01 20.33
CA HIS A 161 -10.37 12.09 19.50
C HIS A 161 -9.85 11.63 18.13
N ILE A 162 -10.26 10.41 17.69
CA ILE A 162 -9.81 9.88 16.40
C ILE A 162 -10.08 10.84 15.25
N ASN A 163 -9.07 11.10 14.43
CA ASN A 163 -9.19 11.92 13.22
C ASN A 163 -10.06 11.21 12.17
N ARG A 164 -11.38 11.45 12.21
CA ARG A 164 -12.34 10.84 11.30
C ARG A 164 -12.07 11.18 9.84
N ALA A 165 -11.66 12.44 9.56
CA ALA A 165 -11.39 12.88 8.19
C ALA A 165 -10.27 12.08 7.53
N SER A 166 -9.25 11.69 8.28
CA SER A 166 -8.16 10.84 7.78
C SER A 166 -8.54 9.36 7.81
N ALA A 167 -9.27 8.91 8.84
CA ALA A 167 -9.71 7.53 8.99
C ALA A 167 -10.63 7.07 7.85
N VAL A 168 -11.62 7.87 7.45
CA VAL A 168 -12.55 7.54 6.36
C VAL A 168 -11.91 7.59 4.96
N ARG A 169 -10.68 8.09 4.83
CA ARG A 169 -9.96 8.18 3.55
C ARG A 169 -9.02 7.02 3.30
N THR A 170 -8.79 6.18 4.30
CA THR A 170 -7.94 5.00 4.15
C THR A 170 -8.65 3.73 4.58
N ARG A 171 -8.43 2.67 3.80
CA ARG A 171 -8.92 1.36 4.17
C ARG A 171 -8.09 0.73 5.30
N SER A 172 -6.87 1.19 5.48
CA SER A 172 -5.93 0.70 6.50
C SER A 172 -6.41 0.95 7.94
N ILE A 173 -7.42 1.81 8.15
CA ILE A 173 -8.07 1.96 9.46
C ILE A 173 -8.61 0.64 10.00
N ALA A 174 -9.06 -0.27 9.13
CA ALA A 174 -9.55 -1.59 9.53
C ALA A 174 -8.46 -2.46 10.20
N LEU A 175 -7.18 -2.20 9.95
CA LEU A 175 -6.07 -2.89 10.62
C LEU A 175 -5.99 -2.58 12.11
N LEU A 176 -6.63 -1.51 12.56
CA LEU A 176 -6.66 -1.14 13.97
C LEU A 176 -7.64 -2.00 14.81
N PHE A 177 -8.51 -2.80 14.18
CA PHE A 177 -9.37 -3.72 14.94
C PHE A 177 -8.54 -4.66 15.81
N GLY A 178 -7.53 -5.33 15.23
CA GLY A 178 -6.69 -6.31 15.94
C GLY A 178 -5.97 -5.74 17.16
N PRO A 179 -5.18 -4.66 17.05
CA PRO A 179 -4.45 -4.12 18.19
C PRO A 179 -5.34 -3.42 19.22
N LEU A 180 -6.39 -2.68 18.83
CA LEU A 180 -7.20 -1.90 19.75
C LEU A 180 -8.07 -2.74 20.71
N ILE A 181 -8.40 -3.99 20.37
CA ILE A 181 -9.11 -4.89 21.30
C ILE A 181 -8.30 -5.17 22.59
N HIS A 182 -6.99 -4.96 22.56
CA HIS A 182 -6.13 -5.14 23.74
C HIS A 182 -6.20 -3.96 24.70
N TYR A 183 -6.61 -2.78 24.22
CA TYR A 183 -6.73 -1.56 25.01
C TYR A 183 -8.15 -1.34 25.54
N PHE A 184 -9.17 -1.66 24.74
CA PHE A 184 -10.55 -1.29 25.03
C PHE A 184 -11.47 -2.51 25.15
N LYS A 185 -12.40 -2.45 26.12
CA LYS A 185 -13.55 -3.38 26.17
C LYS A 185 -14.66 -2.96 25.21
N LYS A 186 -14.78 -1.65 24.94
CA LYS A 186 -15.73 -1.06 23.98
C LYS A 186 -15.10 0.15 23.33
N PHE A 187 -15.22 0.25 22.01
CA PHE A 187 -14.78 1.41 21.23
C PHE A 187 -15.49 1.45 19.87
N SER A 188 -15.36 2.56 19.14
CA SER A 188 -15.90 2.70 17.80
C SER A 188 -14.81 3.13 16.83
N LEU A 189 -14.87 2.64 15.59
CA LEU A 189 -14.05 3.10 14.48
C LEU A 189 -14.94 3.52 13.31
N PRO A 190 -14.62 4.60 12.60
CA PRO A 190 -15.37 5.00 11.42
C PRO A 190 -15.25 3.95 10.31
N HIS A 191 -16.28 3.90 9.46
CA HIS A 191 -16.25 3.03 8.29
C HIS A 191 -15.07 3.39 7.39
N PRO A 192 -14.26 2.39 6.96
CA PRO A 192 -13.13 2.65 6.09
C PRO A 192 -13.60 3.12 4.71
N GLY A 193 -12.97 4.16 4.22
CA GLY A 193 -13.09 4.62 2.86
C GLY A 193 -11.99 4.04 1.95
N GLY A 194 -11.50 4.83 1.01
CA GLY A 194 -10.39 4.49 0.13
C GLY A 194 -10.81 3.91 -1.22
N CYS A 195 -9.98 3.05 -1.80
CA CYS A 195 -10.11 2.55 -3.16
C CYS A 195 -11.47 1.89 -3.44
N LYS A 196 -12.17 2.36 -4.49
CA LYS A 196 -13.48 1.86 -4.91
C LYS A 196 -13.34 0.67 -5.89
N LEU A 197 -12.86 -0.46 -5.41
CA LEU A 197 -12.82 -1.73 -6.15
C LEU A 197 -13.94 -2.64 -5.65
N GLY A 198 -15.15 -2.47 -6.18
CA GLY A 198 -16.31 -3.27 -5.83
C GLY A 198 -16.84 -3.09 -4.39
N SER A 199 -17.79 -3.90 -3.99
CA SER A 199 -18.40 -3.89 -2.65
C SER A 199 -17.56 -4.68 -1.64
N ARG A 200 -16.43 -4.13 -1.21
CA ARG A 200 -15.58 -4.80 -0.22
C ARG A 200 -16.17 -4.66 1.19
N THR A 201 -16.72 -5.73 1.69
CA THR A 201 -17.21 -5.82 3.07
C THR A 201 -16.05 -6.04 4.07
N VAL A 202 -16.24 -5.60 5.31
CA VAL A 202 -15.34 -5.94 6.44
C VAL A 202 -15.81 -7.19 7.21
N LYS A 203 -16.87 -7.85 6.75
CA LYS A 203 -17.41 -9.03 7.43
C LYS A 203 -16.38 -10.13 7.70
N PRO A 204 -15.44 -10.46 6.77
CA PRO A 204 -14.38 -11.44 7.06
C PRO A 204 -13.55 -11.10 8.32
N HIS A 205 -13.25 -9.81 8.57
CA HIS A 205 -12.59 -9.37 9.79
C HIS A 205 -13.44 -9.63 11.03
N LEU A 206 -14.77 -9.37 10.94
CA LEU A 206 -15.70 -9.60 12.04
C LEU A 206 -15.74 -11.08 12.41
N PHE A 207 -15.88 -11.96 11.43
CA PHE A 207 -15.92 -13.42 11.64
C PHE A 207 -14.63 -13.95 12.26
N ALA A 208 -13.46 -13.42 11.85
CA ALA A 208 -12.19 -13.80 12.44
C ALA A 208 -12.08 -13.36 13.91
N LEU A 209 -12.49 -12.11 14.23
CA LEU A 209 -12.38 -11.55 15.57
C LEU A 209 -13.42 -12.09 16.55
N GLU A 210 -14.60 -12.51 16.08
CA GLU A 210 -15.61 -13.20 16.89
C GLU A 210 -15.05 -14.43 17.61
N ARG A 211 -14.12 -15.14 16.97
CA ARG A 211 -13.49 -16.34 17.55
C ARG A 211 -12.62 -16.03 18.78
N PHE A 212 -12.20 -14.79 18.95
CA PHE A 212 -11.46 -14.30 20.12
C PHE A 212 -12.36 -13.72 21.22
N GLY A 213 -13.68 -13.70 21.02
CA GLY A 213 -14.65 -13.11 21.97
C GLY A 213 -14.94 -11.63 21.69
N VAL A 214 -14.76 -11.17 20.45
CA VAL A 214 -15.02 -9.80 20.01
C VAL A 214 -16.33 -9.77 19.23
N SER A 215 -17.20 -8.80 19.52
CA SER A 215 -18.40 -8.52 18.74
C SER A 215 -18.26 -7.18 18.05
N ILE A 216 -18.57 -7.12 16.76
CA ILE A 216 -18.51 -5.90 15.97
C ILE A 216 -19.85 -5.70 15.27
N VAL A 217 -20.47 -4.54 15.48
CA VAL A 217 -21.75 -4.17 14.89
C VAL A 217 -21.55 -2.90 14.05
N SER A 218 -21.94 -2.96 12.78
CA SER A 218 -21.98 -1.79 11.92
C SER A 218 -23.25 -1.00 12.19
N LYS A 219 -23.11 0.26 12.57
CA LYS A 219 -24.22 1.21 12.78
C LYS A 219 -23.85 2.56 12.19
N GLU A 220 -24.79 3.16 11.45
CA GLU A 220 -24.61 4.47 10.84
C GLU A 220 -23.28 4.57 10.07
N GLU A 221 -22.35 5.39 10.55
CA GLU A 221 -21.03 5.62 9.93
C GLU A 221 -19.88 4.91 10.66
N ASP A 222 -20.19 4.12 11.74
CA ASP A 222 -19.20 3.52 12.61
C ASP A 222 -19.35 2.01 12.77
N TYR A 223 -18.23 1.33 13.01
CA TYR A 223 -18.20 0.02 13.62
C TYR A 223 -18.14 0.19 15.14
N HIS A 224 -19.09 -0.40 15.85
CA HIS A 224 -19.09 -0.49 17.30
C HIS A 224 -18.50 -1.83 17.71
N ILE A 225 -17.37 -1.79 18.37
CA ILE A 225 -16.62 -2.96 18.81
C ILE A 225 -16.83 -3.14 20.31
N SER A 226 -17.13 -4.38 20.72
CA SER A 226 -17.14 -4.77 22.12
C SER A 226 -16.48 -6.14 22.29
N ARG A 227 -15.82 -6.36 23.42
CA ARG A 227 -15.21 -7.65 23.70
C ARG A 227 -15.53 -8.15 25.12
N HIS A 228 -15.61 -9.46 25.24
CA HIS A 228 -15.54 -10.19 26.49
C HIS A 228 -14.07 -10.44 26.87
N THR A 229 -13.81 -11.49 27.65
CA THR A 229 -12.44 -11.97 27.87
C THR A 229 -11.89 -12.49 26.56
N LEU A 230 -10.72 -12.00 26.15
CA LEU A 230 -10.03 -12.51 24.96
C LEU A 230 -9.46 -13.88 25.28
N THR A 231 -9.75 -14.86 24.43
CA THR A 231 -9.26 -16.24 24.57
C THR A 231 -8.57 -16.73 23.31
N PRO A 232 -7.48 -17.52 23.44
CA PRO A 232 -6.88 -18.15 22.29
C PRO A 232 -7.86 -19.19 21.72
N ASN A 233 -7.84 -19.36 20.40
CA ASN A 233 -8.78 -20.26 19.73
C ASN A 233 -8.22 -20.82 18.42
N GLU A 234 -8.90 -21.81 17.85
CA GLU A 234 -8.76 -22.16 16.46
C GLU A 234 -9.67 -21.25 15.62
N VAL A 235 -9.07 -20.51 14.68
CA VAL A 235 -9.72 -19.54 13.81
C VAL A 235 -9.60 -20.00 12.36
N VAL A 236 -10.72 -20.35 11.74
CA VAL A 236 -10.78 -20.58 10.29
C VAL A 236 -11.24 -19.29 9.64
N LEU A 237 -10.38 -18.70 8.80
CA LEU A 237 -10.74 -17.46 8.11
C LEU A 237 -11.78 -17.72 7.02
N TYR A 238 -12.71 -16.80 6.84
CA TYR A 238 -13.75 -16.89 5.81
C TYR A 238 -13.18 -16.79 4.40
N GLU A 239 -12.08 -16.04 4.27
CA GLU A 239 -11.31 -15.88 3.03
C GLU A 239 -9.82 -15.79 3.36
N SER A 240 -8.96 -16.19 2.40
CA SER A 240 -7.50 -16.03 2.51
C SER A 240 -7.11 -14.59 2.14
N GLY A 241 -7.69 -13.61 2.85
CA GLY A 241 -7.42 -12.19 2.66
C GLY A 241 -6.24 -11.72 3.51
N ASP A 242 -5.42 -10.83 2.95
CA ASP A 242 -4.23 -10.31 3.65
C ASP A 242 -4.61 -9.58 4.94
N THR A 243 -5.45 -8.55 4.84
CA THR A 243 -5.80 -7.70 5.98
C THR A 243 -6.62 -8.39 7.06
N VAL A 244 -7.46 -9.38 6.70
CA VAL A 244 -8.16 -10.20 7.69
C VAL A 244 -7.20 -11.10 8.45
N THR A 245 -6.22 -11.67 7.74
CA THR A 245 -5.15 -12.48 8.35
C THR A 245 -4.32 -11.62 9.30
N GLU A 246 -3.91 -10.41 8.88
CA GLU A 246 -3.16 -9.46 9.69
C GLU A 246 -3.91 -9.09 10.98
N ASN A 247 -5.21 -8.81 10.91
CA ASN A 247 -6.03 -8.55 12.10
C ASN A 247 -6.11 -9.76 13.05
N ALA A 248 -6.28 -10.95 12.51
CA ALA A 248 -6.32 -12.17 13.34
C ALA A 248 -4.97 -12.43 14.03
N ILE A 249 -3.85 -12.19 13.33
CA ILE A 249 -2.49 -12.30 13.89
C ILE A 249 -2.29 -11.27 14.99
N MET A 250 -2.63 -9.99 14.75
CA MET A 250 -2.49 -8.92 15.76
C MET A 250 -3.39 -9.15 16.98
N ALA A 251 -4.60 -9.68 16.77
CA ALA A 251 -5.47 -10.08 17.88
C ALA A 251 -4.81 -11.20 18.72
N ALA A 252 -4.29 -12.25 18.08
CA ALA A 252 -3.64 -13.38 18.75
C ALA A 252 -2.34 -13.00 19.48
N ALA A 253 -1.61 -11.99 18.97
CA ALA A 253 -0.25 -11.66 19.40
C ALA A 253 -0.11 -11.35 20.91
N ARG A 254 -1.15 -10.84 21.58
CA ARG A 254 -1.14 -10.55 23.02
C ARG A 254 -2.11 -11.41 23.84
N ILE A 255 -2.78 -12.40 23.23
CA ILE A 255 -3.63 -13.34 23.96
C ILE A 255 -2.79 -14.49 24.50
N PRO A 256 -2.69 -14.71 25.83
CA PRO A 256 -1.88 -15.79 26.37
C PRO A 256 -2.40 -17.16 25.91
N GLY A 257 -1.49 -18.02 25.52
CA GLY A 257 -1.77 -19.37 25.03
C GLY A 257 -1.71 -19.49 23.51
N LYS A 258 -2.09 -20.66 23.03
CA LYS A 258 -1.90 -21.08 21.64
C LYS A 258 -3.15 -20.76 20.78
N THR A 259 -2.97 -19.93 19.77
CA THR A 259 -3.95 -19.69 18.71
C THR A 259 -3.50 -20.37 17.42
N VAL A 260 -4.44 -21.01 16.71
CA VAL A 260 -4.20 -21.58 15.39
C VAL A 260 -5.09 -20.88 14.37
N ILE A 261 -4.48 -20.20 13.40
CA ILE A 261 -5.21 -19.54 12.31
C ILE A 261 -5.07 -20.42 11.07
N LYS A 262 -6.19 -20.89 10.53
CA LYS A 262 -6.28 -21.70 9.32
C LYS A 262 -6.83 -20.89 8.15
N PHE A 263 -6.45 -21.26 6.95
CA PHE A 263 -6.79 -20.55 5.72
C PHE A 263 -6.24 -19.11 5.69
N ALA A 264 -5.13 -18.89 6.39
CA ALA A 264 -4.40 -17.62 6.43
C ALA A 264 -3.82 -17.26 5.05
N SER A 265 -3.75 -15.99 4.75
CA SER A 265 -2.90 -15.53 3.65
C SER A 265 -1.43 -15.70 4.03
N ALA A 266 -0.63 -16.16 3.06
CA ALA A 266 0.82 -16.28 3.20
C ALA A 266 1.57 -15.24 2.37
N ASN A 267 0.90 -14.14 1.98
CA ASN A 267 1.46 -13.09 1.16
C ASN A 267 2.58 -12.32 1.87
N TYR A 268 3.40 -11.58 1.11
CA TYR A 268 4.61 -10.88 1.59
C TYR A 268 4.35 -9.99 2.82
N GLN A 269 3.27 -9.21 2.82
CA GLN A 269 2.94 -8.28 3.91
C GLN A 269 2.53 -9.02 5.21
N VAL A 270 1.89 -10.17 5.09
CA VAL A 270 1.52 -11.03 6.22
C VAL A 270 2.78 -11.66 6.83
N GLN A 271 3.70 -12.13 5.97
CA GLN A 271 4.99 -12.66 6.43
C GLN A 271 5.81 -11.58 7.13
N ASP A 272 5.85 -10.37 6.57
CA ASP A 272 6.57 -9.23 7.15
C ASP A 272 6.02 -8.85 8.53
N LEU A 273 4.69 -8.85 8.69
CA LEU A 273 4.03 -8.68 9.99
C LEU A 273 4.44 -9.79 10.99
N CYS A 274 4.46 -11.04 10.56
CA CYS A 274 4.88 -12.15 11.42
C CYS A 274 6.34 -11.98 11.87
N PHE A 275 7.25 -11.65 10.96
CA PHE A 275 8.66 -11.42 11.29
C PHE A 275 8.84 -10.23 12.24
N PHE A 276 8.07 -9.17 12.05
CA PHE A 276 8.04 -8.03 12.98
C PHE A 276 7.60 -8.47 14.38
N LEU A 277 6.51 -9.22 14.50
CA LEU A 277 6.00 -9.71 15.79
C LEU A 277 6.97 -10.68 16.48
N GLU A 278 7.72 -11.49 15.72
CA GLU A 278 8.82 -12.30 16.29
C GLU A 278 9.89 -11.44 16.95
N THR A 279 10.21 -10.26 16.40
CA THR A 279 11.15 -9.33 17.05
C THR A 279 10.62 -8.74 18.36
N LEU A 280 9.30 -8.70 18.52
CA LEU A 280 8.63 -8.34 19.77
C LEU A 280 8.54 -9.50 20.78
N GLY A 281 8.99 -10.68 20.38
CA GLY A 281 9.03 -11.90 21.20
C GLY A 281 7.75 -12.73 21.17
N VAL A 282 6.87 -12.50 20.20
CA VAL A 282 5.74 -13.41 19.90
C VAL A 282 6.29 -14.63 19.15
N THR A 283 5.88 -15.84 19.52
CA THR A 283 6.30 -17.05 18.81
C THR A 283 5.31 -17.41 17.74
N ILE A 284 5.75 -17.46 16.47
CA ILE A 284 4.90 -17.77 15.33
C ILE A 284 5.48 -18.91 14.52
N GLN A 285 4.70 -19.97 14.31
CA GLN A 285 5.05 -21.11 13.45
C GLN A 285 4.18 -21.12 12.20
N GLY A 286 4.72 -21.62 11.09
CA GLY A 286 4.00 -21.75 9.82
C GLY A 286 4.00 -20.46 8.98
N ILE A 287 4.89 -19.51 9.24
CA ILE A 287 5.03 -18.30 8.42
C ILE A 287 5.27 -18.70 6.96
N GLY A 288 4.53 -18.05 6.04
CA GLY A 288 4.55 -18.39 4.61
C GLY A 288 3.66 -19.58 4.23
N THR A 289 2.86 -20.11 5.15
CA THR A 289 1.87 -21.17 4.89
C THR A 289 0.45 -20.70 5.21
N THR A 290 -0.54 -21.51 4.86
CA THR A 290 -1.96 -21.22 5.12
C THR A 290 -2.41 -21.56 6.54
N THR A 291 -1.51 -22.04 7.40
CA THR A 291 -1.80 -22.32 8.80
C THR A 291 -0.72 -21.74 9.69
N LEU A 292 -1.13 -20.79 10.54
CA LEU A 292 -0.25 -20.15 11.51
C LEU A 292 -0.59 -20.62 12.91
N THR A 293 0.44 -20.92 13.70
CA THR A 293 0.32 -21.18 15.13
C THR A 293 1.03 -20.07 15.89
N ILE A 294 0.30 -19.37 16.76
CA ILE A 294 0.77 -18.19 17.48
C ILE A 294 0.69 -18.46 18.98
N GLU A 295 1.82 -18.34 19.67
CA GLU A 295 1.88 -18.29 21.14
C GLU A 295 1.93 -16.80 21.52
N GLY A 296 0.81 -16.29 22.04
CA GLY A 296 0.67 -14.88 22.36
C GLY A 296 1.49 -14.47 23.57
N LYS A 297 2.03 -13.24 23.53
CA LYS A 297 2.82 -12.62 24.60
C LYS A 297 2.05 -11.42 25.18
N PRO A 298 1.44 -11.53 26.37
CA PRO A 298 0.56 -10.49 26.92
C PRO A 298 1.23 -9.13 27.09
N ASP A 299 2.47 -9.15 27.59
CA ASP A 299 3.23 -7.94 27.92
C ASP A 299 4.36 -7.76 26.91
N ILE A 300 4.19 -6.81 26.01
CA ILE A 300 5.18 -6.42 25.03
C ILE A 300 5.58 -4.97 25.34
N ASN A 301 6.79 -4.81 25.88
CA ASN A 301 7.37 -3.51 26.21
C ASN A 301 8.86 -3.57 25.94
N THR A 302 9.27 -3.25 24.72
CA THR A 302 10.67 -3.30 24.31
C THR A 302 10.95 -2.28 23.21
N ASP A 303 12.12 -1.65 23.26
CA ASP A 303 12.57 -0.80 22.16
C ASP A 303 13.14 -1.65 21.05
N ILE A 304 12.55 -1.56 19.88
CA ILE A 304 12.97 -2.34 18.71
C ILE A 304 13.18 -1.47 17.46
N THR A 305 13.99 -2.01 16.57
CA THR A 305 14.16 -1.48 15.22
C THR A 305 13.89 -2.59 14.22
N TYR A 306 13.03 -2.31 13.25
CA TYR A 306 12.69 -3.24 12.18
C TYR A 306 12.71 -2.52 10.81
N ALA A 307 13.12 -3.22 9.76
CA ALA A 307 13.12 -2.68 8.40
C ALA A 307 11.96 -3.30 7.61
N VAL A 308 11.11 -2.43 7.04
CA VAL A 308 9.99 -2.86 6.18
C VAL A 308 10.53 -3.56 4.93
N SER A 309 9.88 -4.64 4.47
CA SER A 309 10.26 -5.38 3.27
C SER A 309 10.01 -4.59 1.98
N GLU A 310 10.75 -4.93 0.93
CA GLU A 310 10.58 -4.38 -0.41
C GLU A 310 9.25 -4.77 -1.04
N ASP A 311 8.76 -3.93 -1.98
CA ASP A 311 7.47 -4.11 -2.65
C ASP A 311 7.60 -4.99 -3.92
N PRO A 312 7.05 -6.22 -3.93
CA PRO A 312 7.07 -7.06 -5.13
C PRO A 312 6.22 -6.47 -6.28
N ILE A 313 5.22 -5.67 -5.95
CA ILE A 313 4.36 -5.05 -6.96
C ILE A 313 5.11 -3.93 -7.69
N GLU A 314 5.93 -3.14 -6.99
CA GLU A 314 6.80 -2.16 -7.64
C GLU A 314 7.86 -2.86 -8.51
N ALA A 315 8.38 -4.01 -8.08
CA ALA A 315 9.29 -4.81 -8.90
C ALA A 315 8.62 -5.27 -10.20
N MET A 316 7.38 -5.78 -10.12
CA MET A 316 6.60 -6.20 -11.30
C MET A 316 6.27 -5.01 -12.21
N PHE A 317 6.00 -3.82 -11.66
CA PHE A 317 5.82 -2.61 -12.46
C PHE A 317 7.04 -2.31 -13.34
N PHE A 318 8.25 -2.33 -12.77
CA PHE A 318 9.47 -2.07 -13.55
C PHE A 318 9.81 -3.21 -14.52
N LEU A 319 9.50 -4.46 -14.19
CA LEU A 319 9.59 -5.59 -15.13
C LEU A 319 8.65 -5.36 -16.32
N SER A 320 7.40 -4.99 -16.07
CA SER A 320 6.43 -4.66 -17.11
C SER A 320 6.90 -3.50 -17.98
N ALA A 321 7.36 -2.41 -17.37
CA ALA A 321 7.89 -1.26 -18.10
C ALA A 321 9.10 -1.63 -19.00
N ALA A 322 10.03 -2.46 -18.49
CA ALA A 322 11.17 -2.93 -19.28
C ALA A 322 10.74 -3.81 -20.46
N ILE A 323 9.74 -4.67 -20.25
CA ILE A 323 9.19 -5.56 -21.28
C ILE A 323 8.55 -4.75 -22.41
N VAL A 324 7.60 -3.88 -22.09
CA VAL A 324 6.80 -3.15 -23.11
C VAL A 324 7.63 -2.13 -23.86
N THR A 325 8.70 -1.60 -23.25
CA THR A 325 9.66 -0.69 -23.90
C THR A 325 10.84 -1.42 -24.56
N ARG A 326 10.88 -2.77 -24.46
CA ARG A 326 12.00 -3.61 -24.94
C ARG A 326 13.35 -3.09 -24.46
N SER A 327 13.44 -2.84 -23.16
CA SER A 327 14.57 -2.17 -22.53
C SER A 327 15.45 -3.11 -21.72
N ALA A 328 16.75 -2.77 -21.65
CA ALA A 328 17.70 -3.43 -20.78
C ALA A 328 17.97 -2.52 -19.55
N ILE A 329 17.36 -2.83 -18.43
CA ILE A 329 17.56 -2.12 -17.15
C ILE A 329 17.97 -3.10 -16.06
N THR A 330 18.56 -2.59 -14.99
CA THR A 330 18.80 -3.36 -13.77
C THR A 330 17.79 -2.95 -12.70
N ILE A 331 17.04 -3.92 -12.21
CA ILE A 331 16.08 -3.72 -11.13
C ILE A 331 16.70 -4.34 -9.87
N ARG A 332 17.04 -3.50 -8.89
CA ARG A 332 17.69 -3.91 -7.65
C ARG A 332 16.70 -4.17 -6.54
N ARG A 333 17.04 -5.08 -5.64
CA ARG A 333 16.27 -5.38 -4.42
C ARG A 333 14.89 -5.98 -4.71
N CYS A 334 14.76 -6.82 -5.73
CA CYS A 334 13.51 -7.52 -6.03
C CYS A 334 13.26 -8.64 -5.00
N PRO A 335 12.12 -8.68 -4.29
CA PRO A 335 11.79 -9.74 -3.34
C PRO A 335 11.35 -11.00 -4.10
N ILE A 336 12.34 -11.87 -4.38
CA ILE A 336 12.22 -12.96 -5.36
C ILE A 336 11.17 -13.99 -5.02
N ASP A 337 10.99 -14.34 -3.75
CA ASP A 337 10.05 -15.37 -3.31
C ASP A 337 8.59 -15.01 -3.69
N PHE A 338 8.31 -13.73 -3.90
CA PHE A 338 6.99 -13.20 -4.29
C PHE A 338 6.87 -12.84 -5.78
N LEU A 339 7.86 -13.23 -6.58
CA LEU A 339 7.92 -12.97 -8.02
C LEU A 339 8.16 -14.23 -8.86
N GLU A 340 8.39 -15.39 -8.20
CA GLU A 340 8.78 -16.63 -8.90
C GLU A 340 7.75 -17.08 -9.94
N LEU A 341 6.46 -17.02 -9.59
CA LEU A 341 5.39 -17.42 -10.52
C LEU A 341 5.20 -16.40 -11.65
N GLU A 342 5.30 -15.11 -11.34
CA GLU A 342 5.28 -14.03 -12.34
C GLU A 342 6.43 -14.19 -13.33
N LEU A 343 7.64 -14.39 -12.84
CA LEU A 343 8.84 -14.60 -13.67
C LEU A 343 8.70 -15.88 -14.50
N LEU A 344 8.21 -16.98 -13.93
CA LEU A 344 7.96 -18.23 -14.66
C LEU A 344 6.99 -17.98 -15.84
N LYS A 345 5.86 -17.28 -15.59
CA LYS A 345 4.91 -16.95 -16.65
C LYS A 345 5.55 -16.08 -17.74
N LEU A 346 6.31 -15.07 -17.34
CA LEU A 346 7.06 -14.20 -18.25
C LEU A 346 8.11 -14.98 -19.08
N GLU A 347 8.85 -15.92 -18.46
CA GLU A 347 9.76 -16.82 -19.16
C GLU A 347 9.04 -17.66 -20.22
N LYS A 348 7.88 -18.25 -19.86
CA LYS A 348 7.05 -19.01 -20.81
C LYS A 348 6.52 -18.15 -21.95
N MET A 349 6.31 -16.86 -21.71
CA MET A 349 6.01 -15.90 -22.78
C MET A 349 7.23 -15.53 -23.64
N GLY A 350 8.46 -15.88 -23.23
CA GLY A 350 9.69 -15.60 -23.96
C GLY A 350 10.52 -14.43 -23.41
N PHE A 351 10.17 -13.92 -22.21
CA PHE A 351 10.96 -12.87 -21.56
C PHE A 351 12.34 -13.37 -21.13
N LYS A 352 13.35 -12.54 -21.34
CA LYS A 352 14.76 -12.84 -21.02
C LYS A 352 15.26 -11.91 -19.93
N TYR A 353 15.78 -12.48 -18.86
CA TYR A 353 16.42 -11.78 -17.77
C TYR A 353 17.55 -12.61 -17.15
N THR A 354 18.33 -12.01 -16.28
CA THR A 354 19.39 -12.68 -15.51
C THR A 354 19.39 -12.15 -14.10
N ILE A 355 19.51 -13.03 -13.13
CA ILE A 355 19.74 -12.68 -11.71
C ILE A 355 21.23 -12.42 -11.55
N LEU A 356 21.60 -11.18 -11.19
CA LEU A 356 22.99 -10.73 -11.02
C LEU A 356 23.51 -11.06 -9.62
N LYS A 357 22.68 -10.91 -8.61
CA LYS A 357 23.05 -11.04 -7.21
C LYS A 357 21.88 -11.56 -6.37
N ARG A 358 22.15 -12.34 -5.32
CA ARG A 358 21.22 -12.81 -4.31
C ARG A 358 21.69 -12.39 -2.92
N TYR A 359 20.81 -11.87 -2.08
CA TYR A 359 21.13 -11.41 -0.73
C TYR A 359 19.87 -11.27 0.12
N LYS A 360 20.02 -10.98 1.42
CA LYS A 360 18.90 -10.72 2.32
C LYS A 360 18.56 -9.24 2.38
N ALA A 361 17.27 -8.93 2.63
CA ALA A 361 16.82 -7.60 2.97
C ALA A 361 17.36 -7.15 4.34
N LEU A 362 17.13 -5.89 4.70
CA LEU A 362 17.57 -5.36 5.99
C LEU A 362 16.85 -5.99 7.20
N ASN A 363 15.69 -6.62 6.98
CA ASN A 363 14.99 -7.41 8.01
C ASN A 363 15.58 -8.81 8.18
N GLU A 364 16.60 -9.18 7.39
CA GLU A 364 17.30 -10.47 7.40
C GLU A 364 16.42 -11.69 7.08
N LYS A 365 15.15 -11.49 6.76
CA LYS A 365 14.15 -12.53 6.47
C LYS A 365 13.88 -12.65 4.97
N THR A 366 13.60 -11.53 4.30
CA THR A 366 13.21 -11.49 2.89
C THR A 366 14.40 -11.74 1.96
N ASN A 367 14.24 -12.65 0.99
CA ASN A 367 15.24 -12.91 -0.04
C ASN A 367 15.14 -11.88 -1.16
N LEU A 368 16.24 -11.21 -1.47
CA LEU A 368 16.33 -10.21 -2.52
C LEU A 368 17.25 -10.64 -3.65
N VAL A 369 16.92 -10.19 -4.86
CA VAL A 369 17.77 -10.33 -6.03
C VAL A 369 17.88 -9.02 -6.80
N ASP A 370 18.97 -8.86 -7.54
CA ASP A 370 19.11 -7.86 -8.60
C ASP A 370 18.83 -8.53 -9.95
N ILE A 371 17.86 -8.02 -10.70
CA ILE A 371 17.42 -8.57 -11.98
C ILE A 371 17.88 -7.64 -13.11
N LYS A 372 18.59 -8.19 -14.09
CA LYS A 372 18.88 -7.49 -15.35
C LYS A 372 17.96 -8.00 -16.44
N THR A 373 17.20 -7.10 -17.05
CA THR A 373 16.27 -7.40 -18.14
C THR A 373 16.95 -7.29 -19.50
N PHE A 374 16.43 -7.99 -20.50
CA PHE A 374 16.89 -7.90 -21.88
C PHE A 374 15.71 -7.70 -22.85
N PRO A 375 15.91 -6.98 -23.96
CA PRO A 375 14.92 -6.88 -25.01
C PRO A 375 14.43 -8.27 -25.42
N SER A 376 13.11 -8.49 -25.39
CA SER A 376 12.51 -9.78 -25.64
C SER A 376 11.33 -9.65 -26.60
N THR A 377 11.07 -10.70 -27.35
CA THR A 377 9.83 -10.85 -28.13
C THR A 377 8.96 -11.87 -27.41
N LEU A 378 7.76 -11.46 -27.05
CA LEU A 378 6.86 -12.29 -26.26
C LEU A 378 5.79 -12.92 -27.14
N SER A 379 5.34 -14.09 -26.71
CA SER A 379 4.14 -14.77 -27.24
C SER A 379 3.12 -14.92 -26.11
N ALA A 380 1.85 -14.85 -26.45
CA ALA A 380 0.76 -15.12 -25.53
C ALA A 380 0.86 -16.56 -25.00
N LEU A 381 0.44 -16.76 -23.75
CA LEU A 381 0.28 -18.10 -23.19
C LEU A 381 -1.01 -18.70 -23.73
N GLU A 382 -1.02 -20.02 -23.96
CA GLU A 382 -2.24 -20.78 -24.25
C GLU A 382 -3.16 -20.81 -23.02
N GLU A 383 -2.55 -20.87 -21.82
CA GLU A 383 -3.24 -20.88 -20.55
C GLU A 383 -3.63 -19.48 -20.09
N LYS A 384 -4.77 -19.40 -19.38
CA LYS A 384 -5.22 -18.13 -18.78
C LYS A 384 -4.23 -17.59 -17.74
N ILE A 385 -4.18 -16.28 -17.63
CA ILE A 385 -3.51 -15.58 -16.55
C ILE A 385 -4.57 -15.17 -15.52
N GLU A 386 -4.51 -15.76 -14.33
CA GLU A 386 -5.44 -15.47 -13.24
C GLU A 386 -4.68 -15.30 -11.92
N SER A 387 -5.25 -14.49 -11.01
CA SER A 387 -4.73 -14.35 -9.66
C SER A 387 -5.20 -15.48 -8.74
N ARG A 388 -4.38 -15.79 -7.75
CA ARG A 388 -4.71 -16.69 -6.64
C ARG A 388 -4.00 -16.23 -5.37
N PRO A 389 -4.50 -16.59 -4.18
CA PRO A 389 -3.73 -16.35 -2.96
C PRO A 389 -2.32 -16.93 -3.08
N TYR A 390 -1.35 -16.25 -2.46
CA TYR A 390 0.05 -16.71 -2.46
C TYR A 390 0.15 -18.20 -2.00
N PRO A 391 0.94 -19.03 -2.66
CA PRO A 391 1.97 -18.71 -3.66
C PRO A 391 1.47 -18.58 -5.11
N GLY A 392 0.17 -18.35 -5.33
CA GLY A 392 -0.36 -18.02 -6.63
C GLY A 392 0.04 -16.62 -7.09
N LEU A 393 -0.33 -16.28 -8.34
CA LEU A 393 -0.04 -14.96 -8.93
C LEU A 393 -0.76 -13.86 -8.15
N ASN A 394 0.03 -12.86 -7.73
CA ASN A 394 -0.50 -11.74 -6.96
C ASN A 394 -1.55 -10.95 -7.78
N ILE A 395 -2.68 -10.69 -7.15
CA ILE A 395 -3.81 -10.00 -7.79
C ILE A 395 -3.44 -8.60 -8.29
N ASP A 396 -2.55 -7.89 -7.60
CA ASP A 396 -2.09 -6.56 -7.98
C ASP A 396 -1.14 -6.57 -9.19
N ASN A 397 -0.67 -7.75 -9.61
CA ASN A 397 0.16 -7.93 -10.80
C ASN A 397 -0.63 -8.16 -12.09
N LEU A 398 -1.93 -8.48 -12.02
CA LEU A 398 -2.75 -8.71 -13.23
C LEU A 398 -2.80 -7.51 -14.19
N PRO A 399 -2.95 -6.25 -13.73
CA PRO A 399 -2.94 -5.10 -14.63
C PRO A 399 -1.65 -4.97 -15.42
N PHE A 400 -0.50 -5.35 -14.86
CA PHE A 400 0.78 -5.36 -15.57
C PHE A 400 0.80 -6.42 -16.67
N PHE A 401 0.22 -7.59 -16.42
CA PHE A 401 0.06 -8.62 -17.46
C PHE A 401 -0.88 -8.16 -18.58
N ALA A 402 -1.92 -7.35 -18.29
CA ALA A 402 -2.77 -6.78 -19.32
C ALA A 402 -1.98 -5.86 -20.26
N VAL A 403 -1.12 -5.00 -19.71
CA VAL A 403 -0.24 -4.14 -20.52
C VAL A 403 0.79 -4.97 -21.31
N ILE A 404 1.41 -5.97 -20.68
CA ILE A 404 2.36 -6.89 -21.34
C ILE A 404 1.69 -7.63 -22.51
N ALA A 405 0.44 -8.07 -22.34
CA ALA A 405 -0.33 -8.78 -23.36
C ALA A 405 -0.49 -7.97 -24.65
N THR A 406 -0.58 -6.64 -24.57
CA THR A 406 -0.62 -5.78 -25.77
C THR A 406 0.62 -5.89 -26.63
N GLN A 407 1.73 -6.41 -26.09
CA GLN A 407 3.05 -6.54 -26.77
C GLN A 407 3.43 -8.00 -27.05
N ALA A 408 2.62 -8.98 -26.63
CA ALA A 408 2.84 -10.40 -26.87
C ALA A 408 2.15 -10.87 -28.16
N LYS A 409 2.81 -11.69 -28.97
CA LYS A 409 2.22 -12.24 -30.21
C LYS A 409 1.14 -13.26 -29.86
N GLY A 410 -0.07 -13.03 -30.35
CA GLY A 410 -1.24 -13.88 -30.13
C GLY A 410 -2.26 -13.24 -29.20
N GLN A 411 -3.20 -14.05 -28.70
CA GLN A 411 -4.27 -13.59 -27.82
C GLN A 411 -4.05 -14.11 -26.41
N THR A 412 -3.96 -13.20 -25.44
CA THR A 412 -3.83 -13.51 -24.01
C THR A 412 -5.19 -13.43 -23.35
N PHE A 413 -5.54 -14.47 -22.59
CA PHE A 413 -6.74 -14.48 -21.76
C PHE A 413 -6.40 -14.13 -20.30
N ILE A 414 -7.00 -13.06 -19.76
CA ILE A 414 -6.87 -12.64 -18.37
C ILE A 414 -8.21 -12.81 -17.65
N HIS A 415 -8.16 -13.48 -16.48
CA HIS A 415 -9.31 -13.68 -15.62
C HIS A 415 -9.08 -12.98 -14.27
N ASP A 416 -9.68 -11.80 -14.11
CA ASP A 416 -9.56 -10.95 -12.92
C ASP A 416 -10.84 -11.09 -12.06
N TRP A 417 -10.93 -12.19 -11.32
CA TRP A 417 -12.14 -12.62 -10.64
C TRP A 417 -12.28 -12.10 -9.20
N VAL A 418 -11.19 -11.65 -8.57
CA VAL A 418 -11.21 -11.28 -7.14
C VAL A 418 -11.85 -9.91 -6.92
N TYR A 419 -11.60 -8.96 -7.82
CA TYR A 419 -12.20 -7.64 -7.74
C TYR A 419 -13.32 -7.49 -8.74
N GLU A 420 -14.52 -7.17 -8.24
CA GLU A 420 -15.67 -6.91 -9.10
C GLU A 420 -15.36 -5.77 -10.07
N GLU A 421 -15.67 -6.01 -11.34
CA GLU A 421 -15.61 -5.02 -12.43
C GLU A 421 -14.20 -4.44 -12.73
N ARG A 422 -13.10 -4.97 -12.15
CA ARG A 422 -11.78 -4.40 -12.44
C ARG A 422 -11.33 -4.61 -13.87
N ALA A 423 -11.71 -5.73 -14.51
CA ALA A 423 -11.36 -5.99 -15.91
C ALA A 423 -11.93 -4.94 -16.88
N ILE A 424 -13.00 -4.24 -16.49
CA ILE A 424 -13.59 -3.15 -17.29
C ILE A 424 -12.57 -2.03 -17.52
N TYR A 425 -11.73 -1.73 -16.55
CA TYR A 425 -10.72 -0.67 -16.66
C TYR A 425 -9.63 -0.98 -17.70
N TYR A 426 -9.41 -2.25 -18.04
CA TYR A 426 -8.46 -2.62 -19.10
C TYR A 426 -8.91 -2.17 -20.49
N LYS A 427 -10.19 -1.83 -20.67
CA LYS A 427 -10.72 -1.21 -21.90
C LYS A 427 -10.11 0.17 -22.19
N GLU A 428 -9.49 0.85 -21.20
CA GLU A 428 -8.75 2.07 -21.47
C GLU A 428 -7.60 1.85 -22.45
N LEU A 429 -7.06 0.62 -22.54
CA LEU A 429 -6.03 0.25 -23.51
C LEU A 429 -6.51 0.38 -24.97
N ASP A 430 -7.81 0.25 -25.24
CA ASP A 430 -8.38 0.42 -26.58
C ASP A 430 -8.19 1.84 -27.11
N LYS A 431 -8.20 2.85 -26.21
CA LYS A 431 -7.91 4.24 -26.57
C LYS A 431 -6.49 4.43 -27.10
N LEU A 432 -5.57 3.55 -26.67
CA LEU A 432 -4.22 3.52 -27.15
C LEU A 432 -4.05 2.62 -28.40
N GLY A 433 -5.16 2.10 -28.94
CA GLY A 433 -5.18 1.25 -30.14
C GLY A 433 -4.97 -0.23 -29.85
N ALA A 434 -5.02 -0.68 -28.58
CA ALA A 434 -5.00 -2.09 -28.26
C ALA A 434 -6.31 -2.78 -28.70
N GLU A 435 -6.22 -4.04 -29.11
CA GLU A 435 -7.34 -4.87 -29.46
C GLU A 435 -7.74 -5.71 -28.25
N THR A 436 -8.88 -5.34 -27.60
CA THR A 436 -9.37 -6.05 -26.41
C THR A 436 -10.81 -6.49 -26.58
N ILE A 437 -11.14 -7.68 -26.07
CA ILE A 437 -12.51 -8.22 -26.02
C ILE A 437 -12.85 -8.49 -24.56
N LEU A 438 -13.70 -7.65 -23.98
CA LEU A 438 -14.25 -7.86 -22.65
C LEU A 438 -15.40 -8.85 -22.73
N ALA A 439 -15.21 -10.09 -22.28
CA ALA A 439 -16.23 -11.12 -22.30
C ALA A 439 -17.28 -10.92 -21.19
N ASP A 440 -16.84 -10.45 -20.02
CA ASP A 440 -17.66 -10.05 -18.88
C ASP A 440 -16.83 -9.17 -17.93
N PRO A 441 -17.37 -8.67 -16.80
CA PRO A 441 -16.64 -7.78 -15.87
C PRO A 441 -15.33 -8.36 -15.31
N HIS A 442 -15.08 -9.66 -15.49
CA HIS A 442 -13.92 -10.37 -14.94
C HIS A 442 -12.98 -10.95 -15.98
N ARG A 443 -13.43 -11.09 -17.25
CA ARG A 443 -12.70 -11.82 -18.29
C ARG A 443 -12.44 -10.94 -19.50
N ILE A 444 -11.16 -10.81 -19.84
CA ILE A 444 -10.75 -10.03 -21.01
C ILE A 444 -9.73 -10.79 -21.84
N TYR A 445 -9.87 -10.71 -23.16
CA TYR A 445 -8.92 -11.17 -24.15
C TYR A 445 -8.19 -9.95 -24.72
N ILE A 446 -6.87 -10.04 -24.84
CA ILE A 446 -6.02 -8.98 -25.37
C ILE A 446 -5.16 -9.56 -26.49
N THR A 447 -5.30 -9.00 -27.68
CA THR A 447 -4.55 -9.42 -28.88
C THR A 447 -3.34 -8.52 -29.07
N GLY A 448 -2.18 -9.11 -29.34
CA GLY A 448 -0.92 -8.39 -29.59
C GLY A 448 -0.09 -9.07 -30.69
N PRO A 449 1.04 -8.49 -31.09
CA PRO A 449 1.56 -7.20 -30.64
C PRO A 449 0.84 -6.01 -31.28
N THR A 450 0.50 -5.02 -30.49
CA THR A 450 -0.14 -3.80 -30.95
C THR A 450 0.85 -2.65 -31.06
N ASN A 451 0.79 -1.90 -32.15
CA ASN A 451 1.48 -0.62 -32.24
C ASN A 451 0.64 0.47 -31.56
N LEU A 452 0.90 0.68 -30.28
CA LEU A 452 0.15 1.65 -29.49
C LEU A 452 0.35 3.08 -30.00
N ILE A 453 -0.74 3.85 -30.01
CA ILE A 453 -0.78 5.26 -30.44
C ILE A 453 -0.92 6.19 -29.23
N ALA A 454 -0.46 7.43 -29.38
CA ALA A 454 -0.63 8.44 -28.36
C ALA A 454 -2.11 8.84 -28.24
N ASN A 455 -2.63 8.83 -27.03
CA ASN A 455 -3.99 9.27 -26.74
C ASN A 455 -4.10 9.63 -25.24
N GLU A 456 -5.24 10.20 -24.86
CA GLU A 456 -5.61 10.47 -23.48
C GLU A 456 -6.26 9.21 -22.88
N VAL A 457 -5.75 8.81 -21.71
CA VAL A 457 -6.35 7.74 -20.90
C VAL A 457 -6.76 8.29 -19.55
N ILE A 458 -7.86 7.79 -19.03
CA ILE A 458 -8.39 8.18 -17.72
C ILE A 458 -8.00 7.10 -16.72
N THR A 459 -7.23 7.51 -15.69
CA THR A 459 -6.91 6.60 -14.60
C THR A 459 -8.19 6.28 -13.81
N PRO A 460 -8.51 5.00 -13.57
CA PRO A 460 -9.65 4.63 -12.77
C PRO A 460 -9.46 5.04 -11.29
N PRO A 461 -10.57 5.18 -10.53
CA PRO A 461 -10.51 5.48 -9.09
C PRO A 461 -10.09 4.25 -8.26
N ALA A 462 -9.29 3.38 -8.85
CA ALA A 462 -8.82 2.13 -8.29
C ALA A 462 -7.29 2.03 -8.43
N LEU A 463 -6.65 1.45 -7.43
CA LEU A 463 -5.21 1.21 -7.48
C LEU A 463 -4.88 0.10 -8.49
N ARG A 464 -3.76 0.28 -9.19
CA ARG A 464 -3.07 -0.67 -10.09
C ARG A 464 -3.62 -0.77 -11.52
N PRO A 465 -4.93 -0.70 -11.84
CA PRO A 465 -5.34 -0.58 -13.24
C PRO A 465 -4.84 0.68 -13.92
#